data_52d37dabb3dc8d26cf03837aba3098bc
#
_entry.id   52d37dabb3dc8d26cf03837aba3098bc
#
_cell.length_a   1.000
_cell.length_b   1.000
_cell.length_c   1.000
_cell.angle_alpha   90.00
_cell.angle_beta   90.00
_cell.angle_gamma   90.00
#
_symmetry.space_group_name_H-M   'P 1'
#
loop_
_entity.id
_entity.type
_entity.pdbx_description
1 polymer ?
#
loop_
_entity_poly.entity_id
_entity_poly.type
_entity_poly.pdbx_seq_one_letter_code
_entity_poly.pdbx_strand_id
1 'polypeptide(L)'
;MPASATASSTASPAAAPVYGVRFDLKGTLGKARIEGQGKAGPVLTLRDKEVNYPLQFTAKAGSVETAVEGILANPGALSGMNLQVMLKGASMADLYALTGLVLPNTPAFQTKGQLQGSLQPGRAVWDYRDFTGTVGQSDLHGNLRFVSGAPRGKLSGSVTSRQLRLADLGPVLGTATTTSAKAGRGGKVLPDAPFATDRWNAMDMDLKFAGQRVVRQGSLPLEDLSVHALLSDAVLRLDPLHFGVAKGQIESKVVLDSRNTPLTVHMDTRVQNLRLASLSPRSNSPKKAWVGSMARWRSTARATRWRNGWAPAAAKPACMCATAP
;
A
#
# COMPACT_ATOMS: atom_id res chain seq x y z
N MET A 1 -53.44 -31.63 0.28
CA MET A 1 -52.14 -31.32 -0.27
C MET A 1 -52.24 -29.99 -0.98
N PRO A 2 -51.79 -28.84 -0.38
CA PRO A 2 -51.73 -27.58 -1.12
C PRO A 2 -50.33 -27.44 -1.74
N ALA A 3 -50.33 -27.13 -3.04
CA ALA A 3 -49.11 -26.88 -3.84
C ALA A 3 -48.47 -25.58 -3.43
N SER A 4 -47.16 -25.65 -3.07
CA SER A 4 -46.32 -24.48 -2.83
C SER A 4 -46.01 -23.79 -4.16
N ALA A 5 -46.52 -22.60 -4.33
CA ALA A 5 -46.14 -21.72 -5.42
C ALA A 5 -44.76 -21.09 -5.12
N THR A 6 -43.74 -21.50 -5.87
CA THR A 6 -42.42 -20.90 -5.88
C THR A 6 -42.52 -19.57 -6.60
N ALA A 7 -42.48 -18.45 -5.86
CA ALA A 7 -42.39 -17.13 -6.43
C ALA A 7 -40.97 -16.92 -6.97
N SER A 8 -40.80 -17.02 -8.29
CA SER A 8 -39.61 -16.60 -9.00
C SER A 8 -39.52 -15.07 -8.96
N SER A 9 -38.60 -14.54 -8.15
CA SER A 9 -38.23 -13.15 -8.14
C SER A 9 -37.48 -12.82 -9.46
N THR A 10 -38.21 -12.35 -10.46
CA THR A 10 -37.68 -11.75 -11.66
C THR A 10 -37.09 -10.40 -11.27
N ALA A 11 -35.76 -10.36 -11.14
CA ALA A 11 -35.02 -9.09 -11.05
C ALA A 11 -35.31 -8.29 -12.33
N SER A 12 -36.00 -7.17 -12.17
CA SER A 12 -36.26 -6.22 -13.25
C SER A 12 -34.93 -5.76 -13.85
N PRO A 13 -34.73 -5.74 -15.17
CA PRO A 13 -33.50 -5.24 -15.77
C PRO A 13 -33.32 -3.78 -15.37
N ALA A 14 -32.18 -3.47 -14.75
CA ALA A 14 -31.84 -2.12 -14.37
C ALA A 14 -31.90 -1.22 -15.62
N ALA A 15 -32.73 -0.19 -15.60
CA ALA A 15 -32.89 0.73 -16.71
C ALA A 15 -31.53 1.33 -17.10
N ALA A 16 -31.23 1.38 -18.38
CA ALA A 16 -29.98 1.94 -18.87
C ALA A 16 -29.79 3.39 -18.37
N PRO A 17 -28.58 3.80 -17.96
CA PRO A 17 -28.35 5.14 -17.43
C PRO A 17 -28.63 6.20 -18.48
N VAL A 18 -29.45 7.20 -18.13
CA VAL A 18 -29.80 8.33 -19.02
C VAL A 18 -28.82 9.46 -18.77
N TYR A 19 -27.96 9.73 -19.76
CA TYR A 19 -27.02 10.85 -19.75
C TYR A 19 -27.65 12.07 -20.40
N GLY A 20 -27.68 13.21 -19.71
CA GLY A 20 -28.23 14.48 -20.20
C GLY A 20 -27.16 15.46 -20.65
N VAL A 21 -25.92 15.30 -20.22
CA VAL A 21 -24.82 16.25 -20.48
C VAL A 21 -23.56 15.51 -20.91
N ARG A 22 -22.84 16.10 -21.86
CA ARG A 22 -21.42 15.80 -22.11
C ARG A 22 -20.59 16.97 -21.64
N PHE A 23 -19.42 16.70 -21.06
CA PHE A 23 -18.53 17.73 -20.55
C PHE A 23 -17.07 17.44 -20.89
N ASP A 24 -16.32 18.48 -21.09
CA ASP A 24 -14.87 18.48 -21.17
C ASP A 24 -14.31 19.17 -19.94
N LEU A 25 -13.36 18.51 -19.27
CA LEU A 25 -12.69 19.02 -18.09
C LEU A 25 -11.28 19.46 -18.47
N LYS A 26 -10.96 20.72 -18.21
CA LYS A 26 -9.61 21.26 -18.31
C LYS A 26 -9.35 22.15 -17.11
N GLY A 27 -8.25 21.89 -16.39
CA GLY A 27 -7.94 22.65 -15.19
C GLY A 27 -6.69 22.19 -14.49
N THR A 28 -6.57 22.57 -13.23
CA THR A 28 -5.51 22.13 -12.34
C THR A 28 -6.10 21.62 -11.04
N LEU A 29 -5.62 20.46 -10.56
CA LEU A 29 -5.93 19.95 -9.23
C LEU A 29 -4.63 19.85 -8.45
N GLY A 30 -4.50 20.67 -7.41
CA GLY A 30 -3.23 20.83 -6.73
C GLY A 30 -2.16 21.39 -7.68
N LYS A 31 -1.12 20.60 -7.96
CA LYS A 31 -0.03 20.95 -8.88
C LYS A 31 -0.12 20.22 -10.23
N ALA A 32 -1.12 19.36 -10.42
CA ALA A 32 -1.27 18.56 -11.63
C ALA A 32 -2.29 19.19 -12.58
N ARG A 33 -1.92 19.29 -13.88
CA ARG A 33 -2.86 19.65 -14.94
C ARG A 33 -3.80 18.47 -15.15
N ILE A 34 -5.12 18.75 -15.20
CA ILE A 34 -6.16 17.77 -15.47
C ILE A 34 -6.79 18.06 -16.81
N GLU A 35 -6.95 17.02 -17.59
CA GLU A 35 -7.72 17.00 -18.83
C GLU A 35 -8.59 15.76 -18.82
N GLY A 36 -9.84 15.90 -19.27
CA GLY A 36 -10.76 14.77 -19.29
C GLY A 36 -12.03 15.09 -20.04
N GLN A 37 -12.82 14.05 -20.25
CA GLN A 37 -14.12 14.13 -20.89
C GLN A 37 -15.09 13.13 -20.30
N GLY A 38 -16.37 13.43 -20.34
CA GLY A 38 -17.35 12.55 -19.78
C GLY A 38 -18.79 12.87 -20.12
N LYS A 39 -19.66 12.07 -19.50
CA LYS A 39 -21.10 12.19 -19.57
C LYS A 39 -21.65 12.17 -18.16
N ALA A 40 -22.70 12.92 -17.94
CA ALA A 40 -23.39 12.99 -16.66
C ALA A 40 -24.90 13.05 -16.85
N GLY A 41 -25.62 12.87 -15.79
CA GLY A 41 -27.08 13.04 -15.78
C GLY A 41 -27.51 14.45 -16.18
N PRO A 42 -28.81 14.74 -16.25
CA PRO A 42 -29.34 16.05 -16.61
C PRO A 42 -28.92 17.16 -15.62
N VAL A 43 -28.64 18.36 -16.10
CA VAL A 43 -28.26 19.52 -15.26
C VAL A 43 -29.33 19.86 -14.22
N LEU A 44 -30.59 19.71 -14.59
CA LEU A 44 -31.72 20.02 -13.70
C LEU A 44 -31.72 19.15 -12.42
N THR A 45 -31.21 17.92 -12.49
CA THR A 45 -31.16 17.00 -11.35
C THR A 45 -29.91 17.12 -10.49
N LEU A 46 -29.00 18.04 -10.82
CA LEU A 46 -27.76 18.27 -10.04
C LEU A 46 -28.03 18.71 -8.59
N ARG A 47 -29.16 19.36 -8.33
CA ARG A 47 -29.55 19.86 -7.00
C ARG A 47 -30.45 18.91 -6.24
N ASP A 48 -30.93 17.87 -6.91
CA ASP A 48 -31.80 16.88 -6.30
C ASP A 48 -31.02 15.98 -5.34
N LYS A 49 -31.69 15.49 -4.34
CA LYS A 49 -31.13 14.51 -3.38
C LYS A 49 -31.75 13.15 -3.63
N GLU A 50 -30.98 12.11 -3.29
CA GLU A 50 -31.42 10.72 -3.40
C GLU A 50 -31.81 10.30 -4.81
N VAL A 51 -31.09 10.84 -5.80
CA VAL A 51 -31.30 10.52 -7.22
C VAL A 51 -30.25 9.53 -7.73
N ASN A 52 -30.64 8.77 -8.75
CA ASN A 52 -29.70 7.94 -9.50
C ASN A 52 -29.02 8.79 -10.58
N TYR A 53 -28.09 9.67 -10.18
CA TYR A 53 -27.39 10.55 -11.12
C TYR A 53 -26.21 9.81 -11.76
N PRO A 54 -26.30 9.39 -13.02
CA PRO A 54 -25.25 8.65 -13.68
C PRO A 54 -24.05 9.56 -13.99
N LEU A 55 -22.86 9.01 -13.81
CA LEU A 55 -21.60 9.67 -14.13
C LEU A 55 -20.69 8.69 -14.83
N GLN A 56 -20.12 9.09 -15.97
CA GLN A 56 -19.09 8.36 -16.68
C GLN A 56 -18.06 9.37 -17.20
N PHE A 57 -16.80 9.20 -16.81
CA PHE A 57 -15.75 10.07 -17.34
C PHE A 57 -14.40 9.38 -17.37
N THR A 58 -13.53 9.90 -18.22
CA THR A 58 -12.10 9.59 -18.25
C THR A 58 -11.33 10.88 -18.04
N ALA A 59 -10.29 10.85 -17.25
CA ALA A 59 -9.44 12.01 -17.02
C ALA A 59 -7.98 11.59 -16.91
N LYS A 60 -7.09 12.50 -17.26
CA LYS A 60 -5.65 12.39 -17.09
C LYS A 60 -5.16 13.55 -16.24
N ALA A 61 -4.38 13.25 -15.23
CA ALA A 61 -3.78 14.24 -14.35
C ALA A 61 -2.30 13.90 -14.14
N GLY A 62 -1.43 14.61 -14.84
CA GLY A 62 -0.01 14.29 -14.91
C GLY A 62 0.23 12.92 -15.53
N SER A 63 0.84 12.00 -14.76
CA SER A 63 1.08 10.61 -15.16
C SER A 63 -0.09 9.67 -14.86
N VAL A 64 -1.10 10.14 -14.12
CA VAL A 64 -2.24 9.32 -13.67
C VAL A 64 -3.40 9.46 -14.63
N GLU A 65 -3.92 8.33 -15.09
CA GLU A 65 -5.15 8.24 -15.87
C GLU A 65 -6.22 7.55 -15.03
N THR A 66 -7.44 8.07 -15.09
CA THR A 66 -8.59 7.51 -14.40
C THR A 66 -9.75 7.30 -15.34
N ALA A 67 -10.49 6.22 -15.14
CA ALA A 67 -11.81 6.02 -15.73
C ALA A 67 -12.79 5.74 -14.58
N VAL A 68 -13.92 6.42 -14.62
CA VAL A 68 -14.94 6.37 -13.57
C VAL A 68 -16.29 6.16 -14.22
N GLU A 69 -17.09 5.25 -13.66
CA GLU A 69 -18.45 4.98 -14.10
C GLU A 69 -19.31 4.59 -12.90
N GLY A 70 -20.53 5.11 -12.83
CA GLY A 70 -21.47 4.72 -11.76
C GLY A 70 -22.50 5.80 -11.46
N ILE A 71 -22.89 5.89 -10.20
CA ILE A 71 -24.03 6.69 -9.74
C ILE A 71 -23.63 7.56 -8.56
N LEU A 72 -24.16 8.77 -8.52
CA LEU A 72 -24.14 9.68 -7.39
C LEU A 72 -25.57 9.86 -6.85
N ALA A 73 -25.80 9.62 -5.57
CA ALA A 73 -27.11 9.89 -4.97
C ALA A 73 -27.32 11.40 -4.71
N ASN A 74 -26.27 12.11 -4.35
CA ASN A 74 -26.30 13.56 -4.13
C ASN A 74 -25.22 14.23 -4.96
N PRO A 75 -25.44 14.49 -6.25
CA PRO A 75 -24.40 14.95 -7.17
C PRO A 75 -23.84 16.32 -6.78
N GLY A 76 -24.67 17.26 -6.34
CA GLY A 76 -24.24 18.60 -5.93
C GLY A 76 -23.34 18.61 -4.68
N ALA A 77 -23.44 17.58 -3.84
CA ALA A 77 -22.62 17.43 -2.63
C ALA A 77 -21.49 16.40 -2.80
N LEU A 78 -21.33 15.80 -3.98
CA LEU A 78 -20.40 14.69 -4.25
C LEU A 78 -20.48 13.60 -3.18
N SER A 79 -21.68 13.22 -2.78
CA SER A 79 -21.94 12.20 -1.75
C SER A 79 -22.90 11.13 -2.24
N GLY A 80 -22.97 10.01 -1.53
CA GLY A 80 -23.70 8.83 -1.96
C GLY A 80 -23.12 8.24 -3.25
N MET A 81 -21.80 8.24 -3.35
CA MET A 81 -21.09 7.69 -4.51
C MET A 81 -21.16 6.17 -4.51
N ASN A 82 -21.40 5.63 -5.68
CA ASN A 82 -21.23 4.21 -5.98
C ASN A 82 -20.62 4.11 -7.38
N LEU A 83 -19.31 4.16 -7.44
CA LEU A 83 -18.53 4.35 -8.66
C LEU A 83 -17.57 3.18 -8.87
N GLN A 84 -17.54 2.64 -10.06
CA GLN A 84 -16.45 1.78 -10.51
C GLN A 84 -15.31 2.70 -10.93
N VAL A 85 -14.15 2.56 -10.30
CA VAL A 85 -12.98 3.40 -10.57
C VAL A 85 -11.83 2.53 -11.06
N MET A 86 -11.24 2.93 -12.17
CA MET A 86 -9.97 2.41 -12.67
C MET A 86 -8.93 3.52 -12.59
N LEU A 87 -7.78 3.21 -12.02
CA LEU A 87 -6.63 4.11 -11.93
C LEU A 87 -5.41 3.43 -12.54
N LYS A 88 -4.62 4.15 -13.33
CA LYS A 88 -3.31 3.71 -13.79
C LYS A 88 -2.34 4.88 -13.81
N GLY A 89 -1.07 4.61 -13.60
CA GLY A 89 -0.05 5.65 -13.59
C GLY A 89 1.37 5.10 -13.55
N ALA A 90 2.34 6.00 -13.67
CA ALA A 90 3.75 5.65 -13.65
C ALA A 90 4.24 5.27 -12.25
N SER A 91 3.67 5.87 -11.19
CA SER A 91 3.98 5.58 -9.79
C SER A 91 2.78 5.87 -8.89
N MET A 92 2.60 5.06 -7.84
CA MET A 92 1.58 5.33 -6.82
C MET A 92 1.83 6.65 -6.07
N ALA A 93 3.09 7.09 -5.97
CA ALA A 93 3.43 8.37 -5.36
C ALA A 93 2.80 9.58 -6.08
N ASP A 94 2.49 9.45 -7.38
CA ASP A 94 1.88 10.51 -8.17
C ASP A 94 0.42 10.79 -7.75
N LEU A 95 -0.22 9.81 -7.09
CA LEU A 95 -1.57 9.99 -6.54
C LEU A 95 -1.60 11.03 -5.42
N TYR A 96 -0.46 11.35 -4.79
CA TYR A 96 -0.40 12.36 -3.74
C TYR A 96 -0.90 13.74 -4.21
N ALA A 97 -0.54 14.14 -5.42
CA ALA A 97 -0.96 15.43 -5.97
C ALA A 97 -2.48 15.54 -6.19
N LEU A 98 -3.16 14.39 -6.32
CA LEU A 98 -4.60 14.30 -6.60
C LEU A 98 -5.42 14.06 -5.34
N THR A 99 -4.92 13.23 -4.44
CA THR A 99 -5.69 12.70 -3.31
C THR A 99 -5.16 13.12 -1.94
N GLY A 100 -3.92 13.63 -1.87
CA GLY A 100 -3.21 13.86 -0.61
C GLY A 100 -2.72 12.59 0.08
N LEU A 101 -2.95 11.40 -0.50
CA LEU A 101 -2.51 10.13 0.07
C LEU A 101 -1.01 9.94 -0.10
N VAL A 102 -0.33 9.66 1.00
CA VAL A 102 1.10 9.35 1.00
C VAL A 102 1.30 7.89 0.66
N LEU A 103 1.64 7.61 -0.60
CA LEU A 103 1.90 6.28 -1.12
C LEU A 103 3.36 6.15 -1.57
N PRO A 104 3.91 4.93 -1.59
CA PRO A 104 5.30 4.71 -1.98
C PRO A 104 5.55 5.05 -3.45
N ASN A 105 6.80 5.36 -3.76
CA ASN A 105 7.25 5.50 -5.14
C ASN A 105 7.46 4.10 -5.72
N THR A 106 6.55 3.69 -6.59
CA THR A 106 6.48 2.34 -7.15
C THR A 106 6.77 2.37 -8.66
N PRO A 107 6.98 1.23 -9.31
CA PRO A 107 6.80 1.10 -10.76
C PRO A 107 5.36 1.43 -11.18
N ALA A 108 5.12 1.39 -12.49
CA ALA A 108 3.79 1.59 -13.06
C ALA A 108 2.75 0.69 -12.38
N PHE A 109 1.59 1.28 -12.11
CA PHE A 109 0.50 0.61 -11.44
C PHE A 109 -0.81 0.72 -12.22
N GLN A 110 -1.68 -0.23 -11.97
CA GLN A 110 -3.07 -0.20 -12.42
C GLN A 110 -3.95 -0.82 -11.34
N THR A 111 -5.08 -0.17 -11.01
CA THR A 111 -6.07 -0.72 -10.08
C THR A 111 -7.48 -0.51 -10.61
N LYS A 112 -8.38 -1.43 -10.26
CA LYS A 112 -9.81 -1.35 -10.51
C LYS A 112 -10.57 -1.77 -9.26
N GLY A 113 -11.56 -0.99 -8.84
CA GLY A 113 -12.37 -1.29 -7.66
C GLY A 113 -13.59 -0.39 -7.56
N GLN A 114 -14.40 -0.63 -6.56
CA GLN A 114 -15.62 0.12 -6.30
C GLN A 114 -15.36 1.21 -5.25
N LEU A 115 -15.64 2.46 -5.62
CA LEU A 115 -15.51 3.62 -4.74
C LEU A 115 -16.90 4.01 -4.22
N GLN A 116 -17.06 3.98 -2.90
CA GLN A 116 -18.30 4.36 -2.22
C GLN A 116 -18.03 5.44 -1.20
N GLY A 117 -19.02 6.31 -0.94
CA GLY A 117 -18.94 7.30 0.12
C GLY A 117 -19.15 8.74 -0.34
N SER A 118 -18.31 9.66 0.13
CA SER A 118 -18.40 11.10 -0.13
C SER A 118 -17.03 11.72 -0.34
N LEU A 119 -16.93 12.64 -1.30
CA LEU A 119 -15.71 13.44 -1.57
C LEU A 119 -15.90 14.91 -1.18
N GLN A 120 -16.80 15.20 -0.23
CA GLN A 120 -16.99 16.57 0.25
C GLN A 120 -15.66 17.15 0.77
N PRO A 121 -15.25 18.35 0.32
CA PRO A 121 -14.03 18.99 0.81
C PRO A 121 -14.02 19.13 2.33
N GLY A 122 -12.93 18.70 2.97
CA GLY A 122 -12.76 18.72 4.42
C GLY A 122 -13.56 17.66 5.20
N ARG A 123 -14.45 16.92 4.54
CA ARG A 123 -15.28 15.86 5.15
C ARG A 123 -15.33 14.61 4.27
N ALA A 124 -14.30 14.36 3.47
CA ALA A 124 -14.27 13.21 2.61
C ALA A 124 -14.23 11.92 3.44
N VAL A 125 -15.15 10.99 3.17
CA VAL A 125 -15.17 9.64 3.72
C VAL A 125 -15.48 8.70 2.56
N TRP A 126 -14.53 7.86 2.21
CA TRP A 126 -14.73 6.91 1.14
C TRP A 126 -14.11 5.55 1.41
N ASP A 127 -14.73 4.54 0.83
CA ASP A 127 -14.29 3.16 0.80
C ASP A 127 -13.96 2.77 -0.64
N TYR A 128 -12.74 2.30 -0.89
CA TYR A 128 -12.34 1.67 -2.14
C TYR A 128 -12.35 0.17 -1.93
N ARG A 129 -13.45 -0.47 -2.39
CA ARG A 129 -13.77 -1.86 -2.07
C ARG A 129 -13.40 -2.80 -3.19
N ASP A 130 -13.04 -4.00 -2.79
CA ASP A 130 -12.77 -5.15 -3.67
C ASP A 130 -11.83 -4.77 -4.82
N PHE A 131 -10.88 -3.88 -4.51
CA PHE A 131 -9.96 -3.46 -5.55
C PHE A 131 -9.01 -4.60 -5.91
N THR A 132 -8.75 -4.70 -7.20
CA THR A 132 -7.75 -5.56 -7.79
C THR A 132 -6.79 -4.71 -8.59
N GLY A 133 -5.52 -5.07 -8.60
CA GLY A 133 -4.54 -4.30 -9.35
C GLY A 133 -3.19 -4.96 -9.44
N THR A 134 -2.31 -4.27 -10.14
CA THR A 134 -0.91 -4.62 -10.28
C THR A 134 -0.03 -3.42 -10.00
N VAL A 135 1.13 -3.67 -9.44
CA VAL A 135 2.21 -2.71 -9.27
C VAL A 135 3.49 -3.36 -9.76
N GLY A 136 4.06 -2.87 -10.86
CA GLY A 136 5.14 -3.59 -11.53
C GLY A 136 4.71 -5.00 -11.92
N GLN A 137 5.32 -6.00 -11.27
CA GLN A 137 4.99 -7.42 -11.48
C GLN A 137 4.30 -8.05 -10.26
N SER A 138 3.88 -7.24 -9.30
CA SER A 138 3.16 -7.66 -8.10
C SER A 138 1.66 -7.50 -8.30
N ASP A 139 0.87 -8.47 -7.81
CA ASP A 139 -0.58 -8.33 -7.73
C ASP A 139 -0.99 -7.72 -6.39
N LEU A 140 -2.06 -6.94 -6.39
CA LEU A 140 -2.64 -6.36 -5.18
C LEU A 140 -4.16 -6.51 -5.20
N HIS A 141 -4.71 -6.86 -4.05
CA HIS A 141 -6.16 -6.97 -3.81
C HIS A 141 -6.47 -6.40 -2.43
N GLY A 142 -7.65 -5.84 -2.25
CA GLY A 142 -8.01 -5.41 -0.90
C GLY A 142 -9.11 -4.39 -0.82
N ASN A 143 -9.20 -3.81 0.36
CA ASN A 143 -10.17 -2.79 0.71
C ASN A 143 -9.46 -1.66 1.45
N LEU A 144 -9.73 -0.43 1.06
CA LEU A 144 -9.18 0.76 1.67
C LEU A 144 -10.30 1.70 2.08
N ARG A 145 -10.16 2.32 3.21
CA ARG A 145 -11.06 3.36 3.74
C ARG A 145 -10.25 4.59 4.09
N PHE A 146 -10.72 5.73 3.65
CA PHE A 146 -10.15 7.02 4.03
C PHE A 146 -11.20 7.88 4.72
N VAL A 147 -10.79 8.54 5.79
CA VAL A 147 -11.59 9.51 6.52
C VAL A 147 -10.77 10.78 6.64
N SER A 148 -11.26 11.87 6.02
CA SER A 148 -10.66 13.18 6.26
C SER A 148 -11.02 13.67 7.65
N GLY A 149 -10.13 14.43 8.28
CA GLY A 149 -10.39 14.95 9.62
C GLY A 149 -9.22 15.79 10.14
N ALA A 150 -9.46 16.44 11.28
CA ALA A 150 -8.43 17.18 12.02
C ALA A 150 -7.83 16.29 13.13
N PRO A 151 -6.51 16.34 13.38
CA PRO A 151 -5.53 17.18 12.69
C PRO A 151 -5.11 16.65 11.32
N ARG A 152 -5.39 15.37 10.98
CA ARG A 152 -4.97 14.71 9.74
C ARG A 152 -6.02 13.70 9.28
N GLY A 153 -6.05 13.42 7.98
CA GLY A 153 -6.84 12.32 7.44
C GLY A 153 -6.24 10.96 7.82
N LYS A 154 -7.07 9.93 7.91
CA LYS A 154 -6.67 8.55 8.21
C LYS A 154 -6.99 7.62 7.05
N LEU A 155 -5.97 6.89 6.58
CA LEU A 155 -6.12 5.77 5.65
C LEU A 155 -6.09 4.46 6.44
N SER A 156 -7.07 3.61 6.24
CA SER A 156 -7.13 2.29 6.89
C SER A 156 -7.55 1.21 5.89
N GLY A 157 -7.27 -0.05 6.22
CA GLY A 157 -7.73 -1.15 5.39
C GLY A 157 -6.83 -2.37 5.39
N SER A 158 -7.07 -3.24 4.41
CA SER A 158 -6.30 -4.46 4.21
C SER A 158 -5.94 -4.64 2.74
N VAL A 159 -4.72 -5.06 2.51
CA VAL A 159 -4.18 -5.36 1.18
C VAL A 159 -3.56 -6.75 1.19
N THR A 160 -3.82 -7.52 0.18
CA THR A 160 -3.27 -8.87 -0.01
C THR A 160 -2.56 -8.99 -1.34
N SER A 161 -1.55 -9.85 -1.41
CA SER A 161 -0.82 -10.17 -2.65
C SER A 161 -0.50 -11.67 -2.68
N ARG A 162 -0.72 -12.31 -3.80
CA ARG A 162 -0.28 -13.70 -4.02
C ARG A 162 1.20 -13.74 -4.37
N GLN A 163 1.65 -12.78 -5.17
CA GLN A 163 3.05 -12.64 -5.54
C GLN A 163 3.47 -11.17 -5.44
N LEU A 164 4.30 -10.88 -4.44
CA LEU A 164 4.87 -9.56 -4.22
C LEU A 164 6.36 -9.57 -4.59
N ARG A 165 6.81 -8.63 -5.39
CA ARG A 165 8.24 -8.34 -5.57
C ARG A 165 8.62 -7.17 -4.68
N LEU A 166 9.59 -7.34 -3.80
CA LEU A 166 10.05 -6.24 -2.94
C LEU A 166 10.52 -5.02 -3.73
N ALA A 167 11.09 -5.24 -4.92
CA ALA A 167 11.49 -4.16 -5.82
C ALA A 167 10.31 -3.26 -6.25
N ASP A 168 9.09 -3.79 -6.30
CA ASP A 168 7.91 -3.05 -6.71
C ASP A 168 7.34 -2.14 -5.61
N LEU A 169 7.76 -2.35 -4.34
CA LEU A 169 7.37 -1.48 -3.23
C LEU A 169 8.22 -0.20 -3.13
N GLY A 170 9.21 -0.07 -4.02
CA GLY A 170 10.08 1.10 -4.08
C GLY A 170 10.98 1.27 -2.85
N PRO A 171 11.56 2.47 -2.68
CA PRO A 171 12.58 2.74 -1.66
C PRO A 171 12.06 2.66 -0.22
N VAL A 172 10.75 2.59 0.03
CA VAL A 172 10.16 2.46 1.39
C VAL A 172 10.68 1.23 2.12
N LEU A 173 10.97 0.14 1.39
CA LEU A 173 11.56 -1.08 1.95
C LEU A 173 13.03 -1.25 1.58
N GLY A 174 13.67 -0.23 1.09
CA GLY A 174 15.09 -0.27 0.84
C GLY A 174 15.50 -0.98 -0.45
N THR A 175 14.62 -1.09 -1.43
CA THR A 175 14.97 -1.59 -2.76
C THR A 175 15.26 -0.41 -3.68
N ALA A 176 16.54 -0.18 -4.03
CA ALA A 176 16.88 0.78 -5.07
C ALA A 176 16.31 0.29 -6.40
N THR A 177 15.49 1.11 -7.05
CA THR A 177 15.20 0.95 -8.47
C THR A 177 16.53 1.09 -9.22
N THR A 178 16.94 0.01 -9.88
CA THR A 178 18.12 -0.03 -10.74
C THR A 178 17.89 0.79 -12.00
N THR A 179 18.02 2.12 -11.89
CA THR A 179 18.43 2.95 -13.01
C THR A 179 19.79 3.51 -12.63
N SER A 180 20.84 2.90 -13.19
CA SER A 180 22.23 3.33 -13.14
C SER A 180 22.90 3.39 -11.74
N ALA A 181 23.21 2.23 -11.17
CA ALA A 181 24.32 2.13 -10.25
C ALA A 181 25.23 0.99 -10.74
N LYS A 182 26.42 1.36 -11.23
CA LYS A 182 27.56 0.45 -11.42
C LYS A 182 27.69 -0.40 -10.15
N ALA A 183 27.66 -1.70 -10.32
CA ALA A 183 27.86 -2.66 -9.25
C ALA A 183 29.21 -2.41 -8.56
N GLY A 184 29.19 -1.70 -7.45
CA GLY A 184 30.30 -1.62 -6.51
C GLY A 184 30.39 -2.98 -5.80
N ARG A 185 31.56 -3.62 -5.88
CA ARG A 185 31.93 -4.82 -5.15
C ARG A 185 31.86 -4.54 -3.64
N GLY A 186 30.75 -4.93 -3.02
CA GLY A 186 30.56 -4.87 -1.58
C GLY A 186 29.12 -5.24 -1.27
N GLY A 187 28.88 -6.32 -0.52
CA GLY A 187 27.57 -6.87 -0.20
C GLY A 187 26.68 -5.97 0.65
N LYS A 188 26.30 -4.81 0.12
CA LYS A 188 25.36 -3.89 0.76
C LYS A 188 23.94 -4.43 0.63
N VAL A 189 23.33 -4.72 1.75
CA VAL A 189 21.99 -5.26 1.85
C VAL A 189 20.92 -4.17 1.78
N LEU A 190 21.30 -2.91 2.00
CA LEU A 190 20.37 -1.78 2.14
C LEU A 190 20.66 -0.71 1.06
N PRO A 191 19.60 -0.05 0.52
CA PRO A 191 19.77 0.96 -0.51
C PRO A 191 20.35 2.28 0.02
N ASP A 192 21.03 3.00 -0.86
CA ASP A 192 21.61 4.32 -0.58
C ASP A 192 20.59 5.48 -0.69
N ALA A 193 19.31 5.19 -1.00
CA ALA A 193 18.28 6.20 -1.15
C ALA A 193 17.81 6.75 0.22
N PRO A 194 17.63 8.07 0.36
CA PRO A 194 17.08 8.64 1.58
C PRO A 194 15.61 8.23 1.75
N PHE A 195 15.18 8.04 2.99
CA PHE A 195 13.76 7.88 3.29
C PHE A 195 13.03 9.20 3.06
N ALA A 196 12.00 9.18 2.21
CA ALA A 196 11.11 10.33 2.02
C ALA A 196 10.11 10.41 3.19
N THR A 197 10.59 10.84 4.35
CA THR A 197 9.78 10.94 5.59
C THR A 197 9.03 12.26 5.70
N ASP A 198 9.30 13.23 4.82
CA ASP A 198 8.74 14.58 4.87
C ASP A 198 7.21 14.61 4.87
N ARG A 199 6.59 13.57 4.28
CA ARG A 199 5.15 13.45 4.17
C ARG A 199 4.50 12.57 5.26
N TRP A 200 5.28 11.96 6.13
CA TRP A 200 4.76 11.05 7.16
C TRP A 200 3.87 11.75 8.18
N ASN A 201 3.99 13.07 8.28
CA ASN A 201 3.11 13.88 9.12
C ASN A 201 1.86 14.42 8.39
N ALA A 202 1.65 14.06 7.11
CA ALA A 202 0.52 14.55 6.33
C ALA A 202 -0.76 13.73 6.55
N MET A 203 -0.64 12.47 6.99
CA MET A 203 -1.77 11.58 7.24
C MET A 203 -1.43 10.50 8.25
N ASP A 204 -2.45 9.97 8.91
CA ASP A 204 -2.35 8.74 9.69
C ASP A 204 -2.69 7.52 8.84
N MET A 205 -2.12 6.36 9.18
CA MET A 205 -2.34 5.13 8.44
C MET A 205 -2.50 3.94 9.38
N ASP A 206 -3.38 3.00 9.01
CA ASP A 206 -3.64 1.74 9.71
C ASP A 206 -3.91 0.66 8.67
N LEU A 207 -2.84 0.05 8.16
CA LEU A 207 -2.91 -0.90 7.07
C LEU A 207 -2.44 -2.29 7.49
N LYS A 208 -3.22 -3.30 7.15
CA LYS A 208 -2.83 -4.71 7.24
C LYS A 208 -2.44 -5.21 5.85
N PHE A 209 -1.25 -5.76 5.72
CA PHE A 209 -0.79 -6.36 4.48
C PHE A 209 -0.48 -7.85 4.68
N ALA A 210 -0.90 -8.68 3.71
CA ALA A 210 -0.57 -10.10 3.67
C ALA A 210 -0.08 -10.49 2.28
N GLY A 211 1.10 -11.11 2.21
CA GLY A 211 1.73 -11.58 0.96
C GLY A 211 2.09 -13.06 1.06
N GLN A 212 1.55 -13.90 0.16
CA GLN A 212 1.81 -15.33 0.20
C GLN A 212 3.23 -15.65 -0.22
N ARG A 213 3.68 -15.06 -1.32
CA ARG A 213 5.03 -15.25 -1.86
C ARG A 213 5.69 -13.91 -2.13
N VAL A 214 6.80 -13.66 -1.45
CA VAL A 214 7.56 -12.42 -1.64
C VAL A 214 8.89 -12.73 -2.32
N VAL A 215 9.05 -12.20 -3.52
CA VAL A 215 10.22 -12.42 -4.36
C VAL A 215 11.23 -11.30 -4.15
N ARG A 216 12.47 -11.69 -3.84
CA ARG A 216 13.62 -10.79 -3.73
C ARG A 216 14.70 -11.26 -4.71
N GLN A 217 15.25 -10.35 -5.51
CA GLN A 217 16.32 -10.69 -6.45
C GLN A 217 17.57 -11.20 -5.72
N GLY A 218 18.11 -12.31 -6.19
CA GLY A 218 19.36 -12.87 -5.66
C GLY A 218 19.29 -13.46 -4.24
N SER A 219 18.10 -13.63 -3.68
CA SER A 219 17.88 -14.16 -2.33
C SER A 219 16.75 -15.18 -2.32
N LEU A 220 16.67 -15.97 -1.24
CA LEU A 220 15.53 -16.87 -1.04
C LEU A 220 14.23 -16.08 -0.98
N PRO A 221 13.15 -16.58 -1.57
CA PRO A 221 11.84 -15.97 -1.43
C PRO A 221 11.42 -15.99 0.05
N LEU A 222 10.69 -14.96 0.44
CA LEU A 222 9.99 -14.96 1.73
C LEU A 222 8.58 -15.50 1.49
N GLU A 223 8.06 -16.21 2.47
CA GLU A 223 6.74 -16.81 2.45
C GLU A 223 5.91 -16.24 3.61
N ASP A 224 4.60 -16.20 3.41
CA ASP A 224 3.63 -15.82 4.44
C ASP A 224 3.95 -14.48 5.14
N LEU A 225 4.33 -13.48 4.35
CA LEU A 225 4.54 -12.13 4.86
C LEU A 225 3.21 -11.57 5.39
N SER A 226 3.20 -11.18 6.64
CA SER A 226 2.11 -10.39 7.19
C SER A 226 2.68 -9.21 7.97
N VAL A 227 2.07 -8.04 7.78
CA VAL A 227 2.48 -6.83 8.47
C VAL A 227 1.27 -5.98 8.81
N HIS A 228 1.26 -5.45 10.03
CA HIS A 228 0.36 -4.39 10.43
C HIS A 228 1.17 -3.10 10.54
N ALA A 229 0.88 -2.17 9.62
CA ALA A 229 1.58 -0.89 9.51
C ALA A 229 0.72 0.23 10.08
N LEU A 230 1.19 0.86 11.14
CA LEU A 230 0.57 1.99 11.80
C LEU A 230 1.46 3.22 11.63
N LEU A 231 0.95 4.27 11.01
CA LEU A 231 1.61 5.57 10.92
C LEU A 231 0.79 6.59 11.71
N SER A 232 1.42 7.21 12.68
CA SER A 232 0.83 8.30 13.46
C SER A 232 1.93 9.22 13.97
N ASP A 233 1.71 10.52 13.92
CA ASP A 233 2.67 11.53 14.40
C ASP A 233 4.10 11.35 13.83
N ALA A 234 4.20 11.09 12.53
CA ALA A 234 5.46 10.83 11.84
C ALA A 234 6.26 9.62 12.38
N VAL A 235 5.59 8.71 13.09
CA VAL A 235 6.15 7.44 13.57
C VAL A 235 5.48 6.28 12.86
N LEU A 236 6.24 5.52 12.08
CA LEU A 236 5.79 4.30 11.45
C LEU A 236 6.12 3.10 12.33
N ARG A 237 5.11 2.32 12.66
CA ARG A 237 5.23 1.06 13.42
C ARG A 237 4.80 -0.10 12.54
N LEU A 238 5.63 -1.14 12.47
CA LEU A 238 5.30 -2.41 11.86
C LEU A 238 5.23 -3.44 12.99
N ASP A 239 4.02 -3.76 13.45
CA ASP A 239 3.79 -4.64 14.60
C ASP A 239 2.48 -5.43 14.47
N PRO A 240 2.50 -6.74 14.23
CA PRO A 240 3.68 -7.54 13.92
C PRO A 240 4.17 -7.36 12.48
N LEU A 241 5.44 -7.66 12.24
CA LEU A 241 6.01 -7.99 10.94
C LEU A 241 6.44 -9.46 11.00
N HIS A 242 5.70 -10.33 10.33
CA HIS A 242 5.94 -11.77 10.31
C HIS A 242 6.22 -12.25 8.89
N PHE A 243 7.18 -13.16 8.73
CA PHE A 243 7.46 -13.84 7.47
C PHE A 243 8.23 -15.14 7.66
N GLY A 244 8.01 -16.07 6.73
CA GLY A 244 8.76 -17.32 6.62
C GLY A 244 9.99 -17.17 5.73
N VAL A 245 11.11 -17.79 6.09
CA VAL A 245 12.32 -17.91 5.28
C VAL A 245 13.12 -19.14 5.65
N ALA A 246 13.64 -19.86 4.65
CA ALA A 246 14.50 -21.04 4.87
C ALA A 246 13.89 -22.06 5.84
N LYS A 247 12.58 -22.29 5.76
CA LYS A 247 11.74 -23.14 6.64
C LYS A 247 11.68 -22.69 8.11
N GLY A 248 12.18 -21.51 8.43
CA GLY A 248 12.02 -20.86 9.72
C GLY A 248 11.03 -19.72 9.66
N GLN A 249 10.69 -19.19 10.82
CA GLN A 249 9.79 -18.05 10.98
C GLN A 249 10.51 -16.88 11.65
N ILE A 250 10.26 -15.68 11.17
CA ILE A 250 10.78 -14.45 11.74
C ILE A 250 9.61 -13.56 12.11
N GLU A 251 9.60 -13.14 13.35
CA GLU A 251 8.66 -12.17 13.90
C GLU A 251 9.44 -10.94 14.35
N SER A 252 9.04 -9.77 13.88
CA SER A 252 9.71 -8.50 14.21
C SER A 252 8.71 -7.43 14.59
N LYS A 253 9.15 -6.55 15.47
CA LYS A 253 8.52 -5.26 15.74
C LYS A 253 9.50 -4.18 15.32
N VAL A 254 9.09 -3.32 14.41
CA VAL A 254 9.93 -2.25 13.89
C VAL A 254 9.24 -0.91 14.12
N VAL A 255 9.97 0.02 14.70
CA VAL A 255 9.51 1.41 14.91
C VAL A 255 10.49 2.34 14.24
N LEU A 256 9.99 3.16 13.31
CA LEU A 256 10.73 4.19 12.61
C LEU A 256 10.19 5.55 13.04
N ASP A 257 10.99 6.31 13.76
CA ASP A 257 10.63 7.63 14.27
C ASP A 257 11.33 8.71 13.45
N SER A 258 10.56 9.46 12.67
CA SER A 258 11.06 10.51 11.78
C SER A 258 10.87 11.93 12.33
N ARG A 259 10.42 12.08 13.57
CA ARG A 259 10.23 13.39 14.22
C ARG A 259 11.53 14.15 14.41
N ASN A 260 12.64 13.42 14.48
CA ASN A 260 13.97 13.97 14.62
C ASN A 260 14.85 13.56 13.44
N THR A 261 15.81 14.39 13.11
CA THR A 261 16.88 14.05 12.16
C THR A 261 18.16 13.83 12.95
N PRO A 262 18.80 12.68 12.83
CA PRO A 262 18.54 11.52 11.98
C PRO A 262 17.36 10.64 12.43
N LEU A 263 16.71 9.97 11.46
CA LEU A 263 15.65 8.96 11.69
C LEU A 263 16.12 7.94 12.71
N THR A 264 15.30 7.67 13.72
CA THR A 264 15.59 6.65 14.74
C THR A 264 14.84 5.36 14.40
N VAL A 265 15.53 4.23 14.42
CA VAL A 265 14.97 2.91 14.16
C VAL A 265 15.15 2.01 15.38
N HIS A 266 14.06 1.47 15.89
CA HIS A 266 14.06 0.44 16.91
C HIS A 266 13.51 -0.85 16.32
N MET A 267 14.21 -1.97 16.54
CA MET A 267 13.81 -3.27 16.03
C MET A 267 13.99 -4.34 17.12
N ASP A 268 12.95 -5.13 17.34
CA ASP A 268 12.97 -6.34 18.17
C ASP A 268 12.58 -7.52 17.27
N THR A 269 13.45 -8.49 17.12
CA THR A 269 13.27 -9.61 16.20
C THR A 269 13.44 -10.93 16.92
N ARG A 270 12.49 -11.85 16.71
CA ARG A 270 12.54 -13.23 17.12
C ARG A 270 12.67 -14.13 15.90
N VAL A 271 13.58 -15.08 15.96
CA VAL A 271 13.83 -16.04 14.89
C VAL A 271 13.61 -17.44 15.45
N GLN A 272 12.82 -18.26 14.74
CA GLN A 272 12.51 -19.62 15.13
C GLN A 272 12.81 -20.59 13.99
N ASN A 273 13.41 -21.73 14.29
CA ASN A 273 13.60 -22.87 13.40
C ASN A 273 14.33 -22.57 12.08
N LEU A 274 15.23 -21.58 12.05
CA LEU A 274 15.93 -21.18 10.82
C LEU A 274 16.96 -22.24 10.40
N ARG A 275 16.85 -22.77 9.17
CA ARG A 275 17.84 -23.69 8.60
C ARG A 275 18.92 -22.92 7.84
N LEU A 276 20.08 -22.69 8.49
CA LEU A 276 21.21 -21.97 7.89
C LEU A 276 21.74 -22.59 6.61
N ALA A 277 21.68 -23.93 6.49
CA ALA A 277 22.08 -24.64 5.27
C ALA A 277 21.27 -24.22 4.02
N SER A 278 20.03 -23.77 4.20
CA SER A 278 19.19 -23.29 3.12
C SER A 278 19.52 -21.83 2.69
N LEU A 279 20.28 -21.10 3.50
CA LEU A 279 20.68 -19.71 3.20
C LEU A 279 21.95 -19.62 2.34
N SER A 280 22.74 -20.69 2.25
CA SER A 280 23.99 -20.72 1.49
C SER A 280 24.05 -21.91 0.55
N PRO A 281 23.39 -21.86 -0.64
CA PRO A 281 23.37 -22.96 -1.57
C PRO A 281 24.74 -23.26 -2.24
N ARG A 282 25.76 -22.44 -2.00
CA ARG A 282 27.08 -22.55 -2.67
C ARG A 282 28.22 -23.04 -1.77
N SER A 283 27.98 -23.37 -0.52
CA SER A 283 29.04 -23.91 0.32
C SER A 283 28.95 -25.43 0.37
N ASN A 284 29.90 -26.11 -0.27
CA ASN A 284 30.09 -27.59 -0.25
C ASN A 284 30.55 -28.13 1.13
N SER A 285 30.34 -27.39 2.20
CA SER A 285 30.68 -27.87 3.56
C SER A 285 29.43 -28.47 4.21
N PRO A 286 29.49 -29.75 4.62
CA PRO A 286 28.40 -30.44 5.29
C PRO A 286 28.31 -30.05 6.76
N LYS A 287 28.26 -28.78 7.10
CA LYS A 287 28.00 -28.35 8.46
C LYS A 287 26.50 -28.24 8.66
N LYS A 288 25.91 -29.26 9.29
CA LYS A 288 24.54 -29.21 9.82
C LYS A 288 24.47 -28.17 10.96
N ALA A 289 24.52 -26.91 10.62
CA ALA A 289 24.27 -25.86 11.58
C ALA A 289 22.75 -25.70 11.73
N TRP A 290 22.22 -26.27 12.79
CA TRP A 290 20.85 -26.08 13.22
C TRP A 290 20.82 -24.97 14.26
N VAL A 291 20.08 -23.89 14.00
CA VAL A 291 19.70 -22.97 15.08
C VAL A 291 18.32 -23.42 15.54
N GLY A 292 18.30 -24.39 16.38
CA GLY A 292 17.11 -24.97 16.99
C GLY A 292 16.72 -24.27 18.29
N SER A 293 16.93 -22.97 18.44
CA SER A 293 16.51 -22.24 19.63
C SER A 293 16.03 -20.85 19.26
N MET A 294 15.09 -20.31 20.03
CA MET A 294 14.60 -18.93 19.88
C MET A 294 15.76 -17.94 20.08
N ALA A 295 16.21 -17.31 19.02
CA ALA A 295 17.11 -16.17 19.11
C ALA A 295 16.30 -14.89 19.13
N ARG A 296 16.48 -14.07 20.15
CA ARG A 296 15.88 -12.75 20.26
C ARG A 296 16.93 -11.67 20.07
N TRP A 297 16.69 -10.78 19.14
CA TRP A 297 17.58 -9.65 18.87
C TRP A 297 16.85 -8.33 19.08
N ARG A 298 17.51 -7.42 19.79
CA ARG A 298 17.08 -6.02 19.92
C ARG A 298 18.17 -5.11 19.39
N SER A 299 17.79 -4.16 18.53
CA SER A 299 18.73 -3.16 18.04
C SER A 299 18.06 -1.78 17.98
N THR A 300 18.87 -0.76 18.23
CA THR A 300 18.51 0.63 18.06
C THR A 300 19.57 1.28 17.18
N ALA A 301 19.15 1.91 16.09
CA ALA A 301 20.04 2.62 15.17
C ALA A 301 19.51 4.01 14.84
N ARG A 302 20.41 4.95 14.54
CA ARG A 302 20.07 6.27 14.00
C ARG A 302 20.58 6.34 12.57
N ALA A 303 19.72 6.73 11.62
CA ALA A 303 20.06 6.77 10.21
C ALA A 303 19.48 8.01 9.52
N THR A 304 20.33 8.85 8.93
CA THR A 304 19.92 9.89 7.97
C THR A 304 19.84 9.33 6.56
N ARG A 305 20.67 8.34 6.27
CA ARG A 305 20.74 7.58 5.02
C ARG A 305 21.15 6.16 5.35
N TRP A 306 20.66 5.20 4.62
CA TRP A 306 21.16 3.82 4.65
C TRP A 306 22.50 3.72 3.87
N ARG A 307 23.37 4.69 4.00
CA ARG A 307 24.54 4.88 3.13
C ARG A 307 25.73 3.97 3.45
N ASN A 308 25.87 3.55 4.67
CA ASN A 308 26.94 2.61 5.06
C ASN A 308 26.22 1.44 5.74
N GLY A 309 26.31 0.27 5.12
CA GLY A 309 25.79 -0.95 5.74
C GLY A 309 26.17 -0.95 7.22
N TRP A 310 25.29 -1.41 8.07
CA TRP A 310 25.43 -1.45 9.53
C TRP A 310 26.88 -1.39 10.00
N ALA A 311 27.45 -0.21 10.14
CA ALA A 311 28.53 0.06 11.03
C ALA A 311 27.86 0.56 12.32
N PRO A 312 27.85 -0.21 13.40
CA PRO A 312 27.29 0.24 14.66
C PRO A 312 28.18 1.34 15.21
N ALA A 313 27.76 2.59 15.05
CA ALA A 313 28.24 3.59 16.00
C ALA A 313 27.63 3.19 17.35
N ALA A 314 28.40 2.43 18.14
CA ALA A 314 28.14 2.03 19.51
C ALA A 314 26.75 1.37 19.75
N ALA A 315 26.50 0.23 19.12
CA ALA A 315 25.54 -0.72 19.61
C ALA A 315 26.22 -1.51 20.75
N LYS A 316 25.83 -1.25 22.00
CA LYS A 316 26.15 -2.18 23.09
C LYS A 316 25.41 -3.49 22.79
N PRO A 317 26.11 -4.63 22.68
CA PRO A 317 25.44 -5.90 22.51
C PRO A 317 24.69 -6.23 23.82
N ALA A 318 23.37 -6.18 23.76
CA ALA A 318 22.57 -6.70 24.86
C ALA A 318 22.49 -8.23 24.71
N CYS A 319 23.10 -8.91 25.67
CA CYS A 319 23.11 -10.34 25.99
C CYS A 319 22.36 -11.30 25.06
N MET A 320 23.14 -12.17 24.45
CA MET A 320 22.67 -13.46 23.93
C MET A 320 22.31 -14.37 25.13
N CYS A 321 21.05 -14.51 25.48
CA CYS A 321 20.60 -15.62 26.32
C CYS A 321 20.19 -16.76 25.37
N ALA A 322 21.16 -17.66 25.10
CA ALA A 322 20.86 -18.99 24.60
C ALA A 322 20.51 -19.85 25.81
N THR A 323 19.24 -20.18 26.01
CA THR A 323 18.86 -21.28 26.88
C THR A 323 18.88 -22.56 26.06
N ALA A 324 19.88 -23.37 26.28
CA ALA A 324 19.91 -24.77 25.86
C ALA A 324 19.11 -25.61 26.84
N PRO A 325 18.48 -26.73 26.37
CA PRO A 325 17.80 -27.68 27.26
C PRO A 325 18.76 -28.44 28.18
#